data_40453af6041868c689b5c83730ff6e85
#
_entry.id   40453af6041868c689b5c83730ff6e85
#
_cell.length_a   1.000
_cell.length_b   1.000
_cell.length_c   1.000
_cell.angle_alpha   90.00
_cell.angle_beta   90.00
_cell.angle_gamma   90.00
#
_symmetry.space_group_name_H-M   'P 1'
#
loop_
_entity.id
_entity.type
_entity.pdbx_description
1 polymer ?
#
loop_
_entity_poly.entity_id
_entity_poly.type
_entity_poly.pdbx_seq_one_letter_code
_entity_poly.pdbx_strand_id
1 'polypeptide(L)'
;MQLRAVMQNRPYILALIGQVLFGFTLYGENADVLYYFTYVEGNASYYTTYSMCIIIPSIIGAACFQPVFRKLNNKGRTASIFALLTGISMLCMFFFNVKETPAAFYTLAGITQFFFSGFNTAIYAIIPDCVEYGEWKTGLRNDGFQYVICVTGK
;
A
#
# COMPACT_ATOMS: atom_id res chain seq x y z
N MET A 1 0.28 -9.72 -29.29
CA MET A 1 0.95 -10.85 -28.60
C MET A 1 1.30 -10.56 -27.14
N GLN A 2 1.83 -9.39 -26.82
CA GLN A 2 2.28 -9.01 -25.45
C GLN A 2 1.16 -9.05 -24.40
N LEU A 3 -0.02 -8.48 -24.71
CA LEU A 3 -1.16 -8.44 -23.76
C LEU A 3 -1.63 -9.85 -23.33
N ARG A 4 -1.66 -10.79 -24.28
CA ARG A 4 -2.05 -12.18 -24.00
C ARG A 4 -1.04 -12.91 -23.10
N ALA A 5 0.24 -12.64 -23.27
CA ALA A 5 1.30 -13.18 -22.42
C ALA A 5 1.19 -12.63 -20.97
N VAL A 6 0.88 -11.35 -20.81
CA VAL A 6 0.65 -10.73 -19.50
C VAL A 6 -0.58 -11.31 -18.82
N MET A 7 -1.68 -11.51 -19.54
CA MET A 7 -2.91 -12.10 -19.00
C MET A 7 -2.75 -13.58 -18.59
N GLN A 8 -1.76 -14.29 -19.11
CA GLN A 8 -1.44 -15.65 -18.69
C GLN A 8 -0.55 -15.72 -17.45
N ASN A 9 -0.02 -14.58 -17.01
CA ASN A 9 0.81 -14.47 -15.81
C ASN A 9 -0.07 -14.21 -14.58
N ARG A 10 -0.66 -15.28 -14.02
CA ARG A 10 -1.54 -15.19 -12.84
C ARG A 10 -0.94 -14.43 -11.65
N PRO A 11 0.32 -14.67 -11.22
CA PRO A 11 0.94 -13.91 -10.14
C PRO A 11 0.96 -12.41 -10.42
N TYR A 12 1.25 -12.01 -11.65
CA TYR A 12 1.27 -10.60 -12.04
C TYR A 12 -0.13 -9.97 -11.98
N ILE A 13 -1.16 -10.67 -12.46
CA ILE A 13 -2.54 -10.16 -12.41
C ILE A 13 -2.99 -9.96 -10.97
N LEU A 14 -2.69 -10.89 -10.07
CA LEU A 14 -3.03 -10.74 -8.66
C LEU A 14 -2.29 -9.57 -8.01
N ALA A 15 -1.01 -9.38 -8.32
CA ALA A 15 -0.23 -8.23 -7.85
C ALA A 15 -0.81 -6.91 -8.39
N LEU A 16 -1.22 -6.88 -9.67
CA LEU A 16 -1.83 -5.71 -10.30
C LEU A 16 -3.18 -5.35 -9.65
N ILE A 17 -4.05 -6.34 -9.42
CA ILE A 17 -5.33 -6.10 -8.74
C ILE A 17 -5.08 -5.56 -7.33
N GLY A 18 -4.15 -6.16 -6.60
CA GLY A 18 -3.74 -5.65 -5.29
C GLY A 18 -3.25 -4.20 -5.35
N GLN A 19 -2.45 -3.85 -6.34
CA GLN A 19 -1.93 -2.50 -6.53
C GLN A 19 -3.05 -1.49 -6.87
N VAL A 20 -3.98 -1.86 -7.74
CA VAL A 20 -5.12 -1.00 -8.10
C VAL A 20 -6.03 -0.76 -6.91
N LEU A 21 -6.43 -1.81 -6.20
CA LEU A 21 -7.26 -1.68 -4.99
C LEU A 21 -6.58 -0.82 -3.93
N PHE A 22 -5.27 -0.98 -3.80
CA PHE A 22 -4.48 -0.21 -2.86
C PHE A 22 -4.31 1.26 -3.29
N GLY A 23 -4.20 1.53 -4.60
CA GLY A 23 -4.23 2.89 -5.15
C GLY A 23 -5.54 3.61 -4.81
N PHE A 24 -6.68 2.95 -4.97
CA PHE A 24 -7.97 3.49 -4.56
C PHE A 24 -8.01 3.84 -3.07
N THR A 25 -7.47 2.99 -2.22
CA THR A 25 -7.38 3.25 -0.78
C THR A 25 -6.52 4.49 -0.49
N LEU A 26 -5.35 4.61 -1.12
CA LEU A 26 -4.44 5.74 -0.92
C LEU A 26 -5.06 7.09 -1.31
N TYR A 27 -5.64 7.15 -2.51
CA TYR A 27 -6.21 8.39 -3.02
C TYR A 27 -7.52 8.73 -2.31
N GLY A 28 -8.34 7.72 -1.99
CA GLY A 28 -9.54 7.88 -1.18
C GLY A 28 -9.21 8.42 0.21
N GLU A 29 -8.29 7.79 0.93
CA GLU A 29 -7.87 8.23 2.27
C GLU A 29 -7.42 9.68 2.28
N ASN A 30 -6.55 10.10 1.35
CA ASN A 30 -6.08 11.48 1.31
C ASN A 30 -7.20 12.50 1.06
N ALA A 31 -8.15 12.19 0.20
CA ALA A 31 -9.29 13.06 -0.08
C ALA A 31 -10.25 13.12 1.12
N ASP A 32 -10.59 11.95 1.68
CA ASP A 32 -11.51 11.83 2.80
C ASP A 32 -10.97 12.48 4.06
N VAL A 33 -9.69 12.31 4.37
CA VAL A 33 -9.05 12.90 5.56
C VAL A 33 -9.01 14.42 5.46
N LEU A 34 -8.69 14.99 4.30
CA LEU A 34 -8.71 16.43 4.10
C LEU A 34 -10.14 16.97 4.26
N TYR A 35 -11.13 16.30 3.66
CA TYR A 35 -12.54 16.65 3.77
C TYR A 35 -13.01 16.58 5.23
N TYR A 36 -12.68 15.50 5.93
CA TYR A 36 -13.03 15.29 7.33
C TYR A 36 -12.51 16.43 8.21
N PHE A 37 -11.24 16.77 8.12
CA PHE A 37 -10.67 17.85 8.93
C PHE A 37 -11.22 19.24 8.58
N THR A 38 -11.54 19.48 7.32
CA THR A 38 -12.04 20.79 6.88
C THR A 38 -13.50 21.00 7.24
N TYR A 39 -14.36 19.99 6.99
CA TYR A 39 -15.81 20.15 7.10
C TYR A 39 -16.44 19.54 8.35
N VAL A 40 -15.89 18.44 8.86
CA VAL A 40 -16.43 17.78 10.05
C VAL A 40 -15.77 18.36 11.31
N GLU A 41 -14.48 18.46 11.32
CA GLU A 41 -13.73 19.01 12.45
C GLU A 41 -13.66 20.56 12.44
N GLY A 42 -13.88 21.18 11.27
CA GLY A 42 -13.88 22.64 11.10
C GLY A 42 -12.50 23.28 11.25
N ASN A 43 -11.42 22.52 11.19
CA ASN A 43 -10.06 23.02 11.33
C ASN A 43 -9.05 22.28 10.44
N ALA A 44 -8.72 22.89 9.30
CA ALA A 44 -7.76 22.34 8.35
C ALA A 44 -6.33 22.16 8.94
N SER A 45 -5.99 22.84 10.05
CA SER A 45 -4.67 22.66 10.68
C SER A 45 -4.44 21.25 11.21
N TYR A 46 -5.48 20.51 11.53
CA TYR A 46 -5.38 19.11 11.93
C TYR A 46 -4.84 18.21 10.82
N TYR A 47 -5.12 18.54 9.56
CA TYR A 47 -4.54 17.83 8.41
C TYR A 47 -3.01 17.98 8.35
N THR A 48 -2.47 19.16 8.67
CA THR A 48 -1.02 19.37 8.72
C THR A 48 -0.38 18.49 9.79
N THR A 49 -0.98 18.45 10.98
CA THR A 49 -0.51 17.59 12.08
C THR A 49 -0.59 16.11 11.71
N TYR A 50 -1.69 15.68 11.10
CA TYR A 50 -1.86 14.33 10.57
C TYR A 50 -0.74 13.95 9.60
N SER A 51 -0.50 14.82 8.60
CA SER A 51 0.53 14.59 7.58
C SER A 51 1.93 14.45 8.19
N MET A 52 2.25 15.24 9.20
CA MET A 52 3.53 15.11 9.91
C MET A 52 3.63 13.81 10.70
N CYS A 53 2.57 13.38 11.36
CA CYS A 53 2.55 12.15 12.16
C CYS A 53 2.70 10.88 11.33
N ILE A 54 2.31 10.89 10.06
CA ILE A 54 2.38 9.71 9.19
C ILE A 54 3.71 9.55 8.46
N ILE A 55 4.51 10.60 8.28
CA ILE A 55 5.77 10.58 7.52
C ILE A 55 6.79 9.63 8.14
N ILE A 56 7.09 9.77 9.43
CA ILE A 56 8.10 8.97 10.11
C ILE A 56 7.73 7.48 10.12
N PRO A 57 6.49 7.09 10.54
CA PRO A 57 6.08 5.71 10.48
C PRO A 57 6.12 5.11 9.07
N SER A 58 5.82 5.89 8.03
CA SER A 58 5.87 5.40 6.65
C SER A 58 7.29 5.02 6.22
N ILE A 59 8.29 5.83 6.56
CA ILE A 59 9.71 5.55 6.28
C ILE A 59 10.16 4.27 7.00
N ILE A 60 9.80 4.16 8.29
CA ILE A 60 10.15 2.99 9.11
C ILE A 60 9.45 1.73 8.56
N GLY A 61 8.19 1.83 8.16
CA GLY A 61 7.41 0.74 7.57
C GLY A 61 8.04 0.18 6.28
N ALA A 62 8.47 1.07 5.39
CA ALA A 62 9.20 0.68 4.18
C ALA A 62 10.53 -0.03 4.52
N ALA A 63 11.28 0.48 5.48
CA ALA A 63 12.54 -0.13 5.92
C ALA A 63 12.33 -1.50 6.60
N CYS A 64 11.26 -1.66 7.37
CA CYS A 64 10.92 -2.90 8.06
C CYS A 64 10.48 -4.04 7.14
N PHE A 65 10.13 -3.75 5.89
CA PHE A 65 9.77 -4.80 4.93
C PHE A 65 10.89 -5.83 4.76
N GLN A 66 12.14 -5.41 4.57
CA GLN A 66 13.29 -6.29 4.32
C GLN A 66 13.53 -7.31 5.46
N PRO A 67 13.65 -6.92 6.74
CA PRO A 67 13.86 -7.88 7.82
C PRO A 67 12.67 -8.82 8.02
N VAL A 68 11.43 -8.35 7.81
CA VAL A 68 10.24 -9.21 7.90
C VAL A 68 10.21 -10.22 6.76
N PHE A 69 10.51 -9.79 5.53
CA PHE A 69 10.63 -10.67 4.38
C PHE A 69 11.70 -11.76 4.60
N ARG A 70 12.87 -11.41 5.14
CA ARG A 70 13.93 -12.39 5.42
C ARG A 70 13.47 -13.49 6.39
N LYS A 71 12.64 -13.14 7.39
CA LYS A 71 12.09 -14.11 8.35
C LYS A 71 11.03 -15.02 7.72
N LEU A 72 10.15 -14.47 6.89
CA LEU A 72 9.04 -15.22 6.29
C LEU A 72 9.43 -15.95 4.99
N ASN A 73 10.55 -15.56 4.39
CA ASN A 73 11.08 -16.10 3.14
C ASN A 73 10.03 -16.21 2.00
N ASN A 74 9.01 -15.32 2.04
CA ASN A 74 7.93 -15.30 1.05
C ASN A 74 7.38 -13.89 0.92
N LYS A 75 7.65 -13.23 -0.22
CA LYS A 75 7.22 -11.84 -0.49
C LYS A 75 5.70 -11.70 -0.48
N GLY A 76 4.98 -12.66 -1.05
CA GLY A 76 3.52 -12.63 -1.08
C GLY A 76 2.88 -12.73 0.31
N ARG A 77 3.38 -13.62 1.18
CA ARG A 77 2.90 -13.70 2.57
C ARG A 77 3.20 -12.43 3.34
N THR A 78 4.39 -11.86 3.17
CA THR A 78 4.75 -10.59 3.79
C THR A 78 3.79 -9.48 3.35
N ALA A 79 3.54 -9.35 2.05
CA ALA A 79 2.58 -8.38 1.52
C ALA A 79 1.17 -8.57 2.10
N SER A 80 0.68 -9.81 2.16
CA SER A 80 -0.66 -10.10 2.71
C SER A 80 -0.79 -9.73 4.19
N ILE A 81 0.25 -9.98 4.99
CA ILE A 81 0.25 -9.61 6.42
C ILE A 81 0.21 -8.08 6.57
N PHE A 82 1.04 -7.36 5.83
CA PHE A 82 1.03 -5.90 5.86
C PHE A 82 -0.31 -5.32 5.39
N ALA A 83 -0.90 -5.88 4.32
CA ALA A 83 -2.23 -5.46 3.84
C ALA A 83 -3.34 -5.69 4.86
N LEU A 84 -3.36 -6.87 5.51
CA LEU A 84 -4.35 -7.18 6.56
C LEU A 84 -4.21 -6.25 7.76
N LEU A 85 -2.99 -6.00 8.22
CA LEU A 85 -2.74 -5.10 9.35
C LEU A 85 -3.10 -3.65 9.01
N THR A 86 -2.88 -3.21 7.77
CA THR A 86 -3.37 -1.91 7.29
C THR A 86 -4.89 -1.83 7.37
N GLY A 87 -5.61 -2.83 6.85
CA GLY A 87 -7.07 -2.86 6.89
C GLY A 87 -7.62 -2.87 8.31
N ILE A 88 -7.04 -3.66 9.21
CA ILE A 88 -7.45 -3.71 10.62
C ILE A 88 -7.23 -2.37 11.31
N SER A 89 -6.07 -1.73 11.11
CA SER A 89 -5.79 -0.44 11.72
C SER A 89 -6.68 0.68 11.18
N MET A 90 -7.04 0.66 9.90
CA MET A 90 -8.03 1.58 9.31
C MET A 90 -9.42 1.38 9.94
N LEU A 91 -9.86 0.14 10.11
CA LEU A 91 -11.13 -0.15 10.78
C LEU A 91 -11.11 0.32 12.25
N CYS A 92 -10.02 0.12 12.96
CA CYS A 92 -9.87 0.63 14.32
C CYS A 92 -9.94 2.16 14.36
N MET A 93 -9.33 2.85 13.39
CA MET A 93 -9.33 4.31 13.31
C MET A 93 -10.75 4.90 13.19
N PHE A 94 -11.69 4.17 12.56
CA PHE A 94 -13.08 4.58 12.45
C PHE A 94 -13.79 4.79 13.80
N PHE A 95 -13.36 4.08 14.85
CA PHE A 95 -13.96 4.20 16.19
C PHE A 95 -13.41 5.34 17.05
N PHE A 96 -12.39 6.06 16.57
CA PHE A 96 -11.75 7.14 17.31
C PHE A 96 -11.97 8.48 16.62
N ASN A 97 -12.40 9.46 17.42
CA ASN A 97 -12.61 10.83 16.94
C ASN A 97 -11.42 11.71 17.35
N VAL A 98 -10.98 12.60 16.48
CA VAL A 98 -9.86 13.51 16.74
C VAL A 98 -10.11 14.42 17.93
N LYS A 99 -11.34 14.91 18.11
CA LYS A 99 -11.70 15.83 19.25
C LYS A 99 -11.69 15.13 20.60
N GLU A 100 -12.17 13.89 20.63
CA GLU A 100 -12.33 13.17 21.89
C GLU A 100 -11.04 12.44 22.28
N THR A 101 -10.36 11.86 21.31
CA THR A 101 -9.17 11.01 21.52
C THR A 101 -8.06 11.30 20.50
N PRO A 102 -7.49 12.53 20.47
CA PRO A 102 -6.52 12.93 19.44
C PRO A 102 -5.27 12.05 19.44
N ALA A 103 -4.77 11.69 20.61
CA ALA A 103 -3.58 10.84 20.72
C ALA A 103 -3.79 9.45 20.13
N ALA A 104 -4.94 8.82 20.38
CA ALA A 104 -5.29 7.52 19.82
C ALA A 104 -5.45 7.59 18.30
N PHE A 105 -6.12 8.62 17.79
CA PHE A 105 -6.33 8.82 16.36
C PHE A 105 -5.00 8.96 15.60
N TYR A 106 -4.12 9.87 16.02
CA TYR A 106 -2.83 10.07 15.35
C TYR A 106 -1.89 8.88 15.50
N THR A 107 -1.93 8.17 16.62
CA THR A 107 -1.14 6.94 16.82
C THR A 107 -1.60 5.85 15.86
N LEU A 108 -2.91 5.63 15.73
CA LEU A 108 -3.48 4.67 14.79
C LEU A 108 -3.20 5.05 13.33
N ALA A 109 -3.27 6.34 12.98
CA ALA A 109 -2.88 6.83 11.67
C ALA A 109 -1.42 6.50 11.33
N GLY A 110 -0.51 6.70 12.29
CA GLY A 110 0.89 6.32 12.15
C GLY A 110 1.10 4.82 11.97
N ILE A 111 0.38 3.99 12.74
CA ILE A 111 0.40 2.53 12.62
C ILE A 111 -0.13 2.08 11.25
N THR A 112 -1.23 2.66 10.80
CA THR A 112 -1.80 2.40 9.47
C THR A 112 -0.78 2.71 8.38
N GLN A 113 -0.16 3.87 8.44
CA GLN A 113 0.82 4.31 7.45
C GLN A 113 2.11 3.46 7.47
N PHE A 114 2.50 2.97 8.65
CA PHE A 114 3.61 2.02 8.78
C PHE A 114 3.34 0.74 7.97
N PHE A 115 2.20 0.09 8.19
CA PHE A 115 1.85 -1.14 7.48
C PHE A 115 1.58 -0.89 6.00
N PHE A 116 0.92 0.21 5.69
CA PHE A 116 0.65 0.65 4.32
C PHE A 116 1.94 0.79 3.51
N SER A 117 2.93 1.49 4.03
CA SER A 117 4.21 1.70 3.36
C SER A 117 5.00 0.39 3.19
N GLY A 118 4.95 -0.50 4.18
CA GLY A 118 5.52 -1.85 4.09
C GLY A 118 4.87 -2.68 2.99
N PHE A 119 3.55 -2.64 2.84
CA PHE A 119 2.83 -3.29 1.75
C PHE A 119 3.23 -2.72 0.39
N ASN A 120 3.27 -1.40 0.24
CA ASN A 120 3.68 -0.73 -0.99
C ASN A 120 5.07 -1.18 -1.44
N THR A 121 6.02 -1.24 -0.50
CA THR A 121 7.38 -1.75 -0.75
C THR A 121 7.36 -3.23 -1.19
N ALA A 122 6.50 -4.05 -0.56
CA ALA A 122 6.33 -5.46 -0.93
C ALA A 122 5.86 -5.64 -2.37
N ILE A 123 4.89 -4.86 -2.83
CA ILE A 123 4.38 -4.92 -4.21
C ILE A 123 5.50 -4.60 -5.20
N TYR A 124 6.27 -3.53 -4.98
CA TYR A 124 7.40 -3.22 -5.86
C TYR A 124 8.49 -4.29 -5.87
N ALA A 125 8.66 -5.03 -4.78
CA ALA A 125 9.58 -6.16 -4.73
C ALA A 125 9.05 -7.43 -5.40
N ILE A 126 7.72 -7.57 -5.58
CA ILE A 126 7.07 -8.72 -6.24
C ILE A 126 7.05 -8.56 -7.75
N ILE A 127 6.94 -7.34 -8.27
CA ILE A 127 6.82 -7.09 -9.71
C ILE A 127 7.98 -7.70 -10.53
N PRO A 128 9.26 -7.50 -10.17
CA PRO A 128 10.36 -8.13 -10.89
C PRO A 128 10.25 -9.67 -10.93
N ASP A 129 9.88 -10.30 -9.82
CA ASP A 129 9.70 -11.75 -9.76
C ASP A 129 8.57 -12.23 -10.70
N CYS A 130 7.52 -11.42 -10.83
CA CYS A 130 6.42 -11.72 -11.76
C CYS A 130 6.87 -11.58 -13.22
N VAL A 131 7.77 -10.65 -13.51
CA VAL A 131 8.36 -10.48 -14.85
C VAL A 131 9.21 -11.69 -15.21
N GLU A 132 10.11 -12.12 -14.32
CA GLU A 132 10.94 -13.31 -14.50
C GLU A 132 10.11 -14.59 -14.68
N TYR A 133 9.05 -14.75 -13.89
CA TYR A 133 8.11 -15.86 -14.06
C TYR A 133 7.40 -15.82 -15.41
N GLY A 134 7.00 -14.64 -15.87
CA GLY A 134 6.38 -14.43 -17.18
C GLY A 134 7.32 -14.82 -18.32
N GLU A 135 8.58 -14.40 -18.25
CA GLU A 135 9.64 -14.76 -19.20
C GLU A 135 9.88 -16.28 -19.25
N TRP A 136 10.02 -16.90 -18.08
CA TRP A 136 10.17 -18.35 -17.99
C TRP A 136 9.02 -19.10 -18.65
N LYS A 137 7.78 -18.63 -18.48
CA LYS A 137 6.58 -19.30 -18.97
C LYS A 137 6.30 -19.07 -20.45
N THR A 138 6.62 -17.89 -20.98
CA THR A 138 6.23 -17.48 -22.35
C THR A 138 7.42 -17.37 -23.32
N GLY A 139 8.65 -17.39 -22.81
CA GLY A 139 9.87 -17.13 -23.58
C GLY A 139 10.00 -15.68 -24.08
N LEU A 140 9.09 -14.79 -23.68
CA LEU A 140 9.08 -13.38 -24.09
C LEU A 140 9.34 -12.49 -22.88
N ARG A 141 10.39 -11.68 -22.98
CA ARG A 141 10.72 -10.67 -21.97
C ARG A 141 9.94 -9.38 -22.23
N ASN A 142 9.01 -9.06 -21.35
CA ASN A 142 8.09 -7.92 -21.48
C ASN A 142 8.22 -6.93 -20.30
N ASP A 143 9.44 -6.67 -19.84
CA ASP A 143 9.75 -5.84 -18.65
C ASP A 143 9.09 -4.46 -18.72
N GLY A 144 9.33 -3.74 -19.80
CA GLY A 144 8.84 -2.37 -19.97
C GLY A 144 7.32 -2.28 -19.95
N PHE A 145 6.62 -3.22 -20.60
CA PHE A 145 5.17 -3.21 -20.67
C PHE A 145 4.51 -3.53 -19.31
N GLN A 146 5.08 -4.48 -18.56
CA GLN A 146 4.58 -4.83 -17.23
C GLN A 146 4.83 -3.70 -16.22
N TYR A 147 6.00 -3.05 -16.28
CA TYR A 147 6.29 -1.91 -15.43
C TYR A 147 5.38 -0.70 -15.72
N VAL A 148 5.15 -0.39 -16.99
CA VAL A 148 4.27 0.72 -17.40
C VAL A 148 2.85 0.48 -16.88
N ILE A 149 2.28 -0.70 -17.05
CA ILE A 149 0.92 -1.01 -16.54
C ILE A 149 0.86 -0.86 -15.01
N CYS A 150 1.89 -1.30 -14.30
CA CYS A 150 1.92 -1.19 -12.85
C CYS A 150 2.01 0.26 -12.36
N VAL A 151 2.78 1.11 -13.05
CA VAL A 151 2.92 2.53 -12.70
C VAL A 151 1.69 3.34 -13.10
N THR A 152 1.05 3.00 -14.23
CA THR A 152 -0.15 3.72 -14.72
C THR A 152 -1.43 3.27 -13.99
N GLY A 153 -1.42 2.11 -13.34
CA GLY A 153 -2.54 1.61 -12.53
C GLY A 153 -2.63 2.25 -11.13
N LYS A 154 -1.82 3.26 -10.85
CA LYS A 154 -1.94 4.16 -9.71
C LYS A 154 -2.81 5.34 -10.06
#